data_fd1f08fb2376cf109094318323262c44
#
_entry.id   fd1f08fb2376cf109094318323262c44
#
_cell.length_a   1.000
_cell.length_b   1.000
_cell.length_c   1.000
_cell.angle_alpha   90.00
_cell.angle_beta   90.00
_cell.angle_gamma   90.00
#
_symmetry.space_group_name_H-M   'P 1'
#
loop_
_entity.id
_entity.type
_entity.pdbx_description
1 polymer ?
#
loop_
_entity_poly.entity_id
_entity_poly.type
_entity_poly.pdbx_seq_one_letter_code
_entity_poly.pdbx_strand_id
1 'polypeptide(L)'
;MKKRKWLFVILVSIPLIYLGYRAVALAMELRDGRGRQFLSWWRGNAATREALVTVQREACPGAPFVLPAEGFIGLLYADPRGPYSERNPHQGIDIFSDTDPGVTAVYAAYDGYITRESGWRSTVIQRVPEDPLNPGEQIWLYYTHLADREGNDFIEDAFPPGTREFFVEQGTLLGYTGDYNGNSPRTVWTHLHFSIVKDDGSGGYRNELEFGNTLDPSPYLGMEVHYEPAGGEIVGCAGELGAETTE
;
A
#
# COMPACT_ATOMS: atom_id res chain seq x y z
N MET A 1 21.10 -25.44 43.90
CA MET A 1 19.69 -25.07 43.95
C MET A 1 19.40 -23.60 43.57
N LYS A 2 20.23 -22.61 43.95
CA LYS A 2 20.00 -21.17 43.64
C LYS A 2 19.98 -20.83 42.13
N LYS A 3 20.87 -21.39 41.30
CA LYS A 3 20.96 -21.12 39.86
C LYS A 3 19.70 -21.56 39.08
N ARG A 4 19.02 -22.63 39.48
CA ARG A 4 17.80 -23.14 38.84
C ARG A 4 16.58 -22.24 39.07
N LYS A 5 16.51 -21.56 40.23
CA LYS A 5 15.41 -20.60 40.53
C LYS A 5 15.54 -19.33 39.70
N TRP A 6 16.74 -18.81 39.46
CA TRP A 6 16.97 -17.66 38.61
C TRP A 6 16.65 -17.90 37.15
N LEU A 7 16.98 -19.11 36.59
CA LEU A 7 16.63 -19.49 35.25
C LEU A 7 15.10 -19.54 35.04
N PHE A 8 14.37 -20.04 36.03
CA PHE A 8 12.90 -20.11 35.98
C PHE A 8 12.26 -18.72 36.04
N VAL A 9 12.79 -17.80 36.84
CA VAL A 9 12.32 -16.41 36.91
C VAL A 9 12.55 -15.71 35.56
N ILE A 10 13.69 -15.87 34.93
CA ILE A 10 13.99 -15.28 33.62
C ILE A 10 13.08 -15.87 32.54
N LEU A 11 12.87 -17.20 32.54
CA LEU A 11 12.03 -17.88 31.56
C LEU A 11 10.54 -17.48 31.64
N VAL A 12 10.06 -17.04 32.80
CA VAL A 12 8.68 -16.60 33.00
C VAL A 12 8.53 -15.09 32.80
N SER A 13 9.53 -14.28 33.26
CA SER A 13 9.43 -12.82 33.18
C SER A 13 9.55 -12.28 31.74
N ILE A 14 10.39 -12.88 30.89
CA ILE A 14 10.54 -12.43 29.49
C ILE A 14 9.22 -12.56 28.71
N PRO A 15 8.51 -13.70 28.71
CA PRO A 15 7.19 -13.79 28.04
C PRO A 15 6.15 -12.83 28.61
N LEU A 16 6.15 -12.61 29.94
CA LEU A 16 5.20 -11.68 30.57
C LEU A 16 5.47 -10.22 30.18
N ILE A 17 6.74 -9.81 30.12
CA ILE A 17 7.14 -8.48 29.65
C ILE A 17 6.76 -8.32 28.18
N TYR A 18 7.01 -9.34 27.35
CA TYR A 18 6.62 -9.33 25.94
C TYR A 18 5.12 -9.24 25.77
N LEU A 19 4.33 -10.02 26.51
CA LEU A 19 2.86 -9.95 26.50
C LEU A 19 2.35 -8.59 26.96
N GLY A 20 2.95 -8.02 28.00
CA GLY A 20 2.63 -6.66 28.46
C GLY A 20 2.91 -5.60 27.39
N TYR A 21 4.06 -5.67 26.74
CA TYR A 21 4.41 -4.80 25.63
C TYR A 21 3.40 -4.93 24.46
N ARG A 22 3.05 -6.17 24.06
CA ARG A 22 2.06 -6.42 23.00
C ARG A 22 0.68 -5.91 23.37
N ALA A 23 0.27 -6.03 24.63
CA ALA A 23 -1.01 -5.49 25.09
C ALA A 23 -1.05 -3.96 25.05
N VAL A 24 0.05 -3.29 25.43
CA VAL A 24 0.16 -1.82 25.36
C VAL A 24 0.19 -1.37 23.90
N ALA A 25 0.94 -2.03 23.02
CA ALA A 25 0.98 -1.72 21.58
C ALA A 25 -0.39 -1.86 20.95
N LEU A 26 -1.11 -2.97 21.25
CA LEU A 26 -2.48 -3.17 20.77
C LEU A 26 -3.45 -2.10 21.31
N ALA A 27 -3.30 -1.71 22.59
CA ALA A 27 -4.12 -0.65 23.18
C ALA A 27 -3.86 0.72 22.54
N MET A 28 -2.62 0.99 22.12
CA MET A 28 -2.28 2.21 21.37
C MET A 28 -2.88 2.16 19.96
N GLU A 29 -2.76 1.05 19.24
CA GLU A 29 -3.39 0.85 17.92
C GLU A 29 -4.91 1.03 17.98
N LEU A 30 -5.56 0.54 19.04
CA LEU A 30 -7.01 0.69 19.25
C LEU A 30 -7.46 2.11 19.61
N ARG A 31 -6.55 2.99 20.03
CA ARG A 31 -6.87 4.41 20.26
C ARG A 31 -6.87 5.22 18.96
N ASP A 32 -6.15 4.76 17.94
CA ASP A 32 -6.12 5.33 16.61
C ASP A 32 -7.32 4.85 15.80
N GLY A 33 -8.03 5.77 15.14
CA GLY A 33 -9.17 5.47 14.26
C GLY A 33 -8.80 4.49 13.15
N ARG A 34 -7.65 4.70 12.53
CA ARG A 34 -7.12 3.83 11.45
C ARG A 34 -6.78 2.42 11.96
N GLY A 35 -6.20 2.30 13.13
CA GLY A 35 -5.93 0.99 13.74
C GLY A 35 -7.22 0.21 14.03
N ARG A 36 -8.29 0.88 14.45
CA ARG A 36 -9.61 0.25 14.61
C ARG A 36 -10.19 -0.21 13.28
N GLN A 37 -10.09 0.60 12.21
CA GLN A 37 -10.55 0.22 10.87
C GLN A 37 -9.79 -1.01 10.35
N PHE A 38 -8.46 -1.03 10.49
CA PHE A 38 -7.64 -2.17 10.11
C PHE A 38 -8.04 -3.45 10.86
N LEU A 39 -8.30 -3.34 12.16
CA LEU A 39 -8.80 -4.46 12.97
C LEU A 39 -10.21 -4.88 12.55
N SER A 40 -11.08 -3.93 12.20
CA SER A 40 -12.44 -4.18 11.71
C SER A 40 -12.40 -4.86 10.33
N TRP A 41 -11.51 -4.45 9.44
CA TRP A 41 -11.25 -5.13 8.18
C TRP A 41 -10.84 -6.59 8.41
N TRP A 42 -9.86 -6.79 9.26
CA TRP A 42 -9.30 -8.12 9.52
C TRP A 42 -10.28 -9.09 10.17
N ARG A 43 -11.07 -8.62 11.14
CA ARG A 43 -11.99 -9.45 11.94
C ARG A 43 -13.44 -9.34 11.51
N GLY A 44 -13.74 -8.41 10.62
CA GLY A 44 -15.09 -8.12 10.18
C GLY A 44 -15.67 -9.19 9.27
N ASN A 45 -16.98 -9.19 9.18
CA ASN A 45 -17.73 -9.92 8.14
C ASN A 45 -17.72 -9.11 6.82
N ALA A 46 -18.27 -9.70 5.75
CA ALA A 46 -18.32 -9.09 4.44
C ALA A 46 -18.92 -7.67 4.45
N ALA A 47 -20.04 -7.44 5.14
CA ALA A 47 -20.67 -6.12 5.23
C ALA A 47 -19.77 -5.08 5.93
N THR A 48 -19.04 -5.48 6.97
CA THR A 48 -18.07 -4.60 7.65
C THR A 48 -16.90 -4.24 6.72
N ARG A 49 -16.43 -5.17 5.92
CA ARG A 49 -15.35 -4.92 4.96
C ARG A 49 -15.81 -4.05 3.82
N GLU A 50 -16.98 -4.34 3.23
CA GLU A 50 -17.59 -3.55 2.17
C GLU A 50 -17.73 -2.07 2.58
N ALA A 51 -18.13 -1.80 3.82
CA ALA A 51 -18.24 -0.43 4.35
C ALA A 51 -16.89 0.32 4.47
N LEU A 52 -15.76 -0.38 4.39
CA LEU A 52 -14.42 0.19 4.45
C LEU A 52 -13.75 0.30 3.07
N VAL A 53 -14.38 -0.24 2.02
CA VAL A 53 -13.84 -0.19 0.66
C VAL A 53 -13.94 1.22 0.11
N THR A 54 -12.81 1.74 -0.37
CA THR A 54 -12.77 2.95 -1.19
C THR A 54 -12.94 2.54 -2.64
N VAL A 55 -13.98 3.09 -3.27
CA VAL A 55 -14.25 2.95 -4.71
C VAL A 55 -14.07 4.30 -5.35
N GLN A 56 -13.00 4.47 -6.13
CA GLN A 56 -12.69 5.73 -6.79
C GLN A 56 -12.29 5.46 -8.24
N ARG A 57 -13.25 5.57 -9.15
CA ARG A 57 -13.05 5.29 -10.59
C ARG A 57 -12.69 6.52 -11.40
N GLU A 58 -12.90 7.71 -10.84
CA GLU A 58 -12.53 8.98 -11.42
C GLU A 58 -11.56 9.68 -10.48
N ALA A 59 -10.70 10.54 -11.01
CA ALA A 59 -9.81 11.33 -10.17
C ALA A 59 -10.61 12.24 -9.22
N CYS A 60 -10.12 12.41 -8.00
CA CYS A 60 -10.67 13.42 -7.09
C CYS A 60 -10.59 14.81 -7.71
N PRO A 61 -11.51 15.74 -7.36
CA PRO A 61 -11.50 17.09 -7.92
C PRO A 61 -10.14 17.79 -7.79
N GLY A 62 -9.54 18.13 -8.94
CA GLY A 62 -8.23 18.80 -9.00
C GLY A 62 -7.01 17.88 -8.83
N ALA A 63 -7.19 16.59 -8.64
CA ALA A 63 -6.10 15.62 -8.58
C ALA A 63 -5.80 15.00 -9.96
N PRO A 64 -4.53 14.74 -10.30
CA PRO A 64 -4.18 14.17 -11.59
C PRO A 64 -4.38 12.64 -11.68
N PHE A 65 -4.28 11.90 -10.57
CA PHE A 65 -4.30 10.45 -10.58
C PHE A 65 -5.65 9.87 -10.17
N VAL A 66 -6.02 8.76 -10.80
CA VAL A 66 -7.09 7.88 -10.30
C VAL A 66 -6.53 6.89 -9.29
N LEU A 67 -7.36 6.43 -8.35
CA LEU A 67 -6.97 5.35 -7.46
C LEU A 67 -6.76 4.06 -8.27
N PRO A 68 -5.59 3.41 -8.19
CA PRO A 68 -5.24 2.32 -9.09
C PRO A 68 -5.99 1.00 -8.83
N ALA A 69 -6.64 0.82 -7.69
CA ALA A 69 -7.47 -0.34 -7.39
C ALA A 69 -8.56 0.02 -6.39
N GLU A 70 -9.68 -0.70 -6.42
CA GLU A 70 -10.72 -0.62 -5.40
C GLU A 70 -10.31 -1.46 -4.18
N GLY A 71 -10.57 -0.98 -2.98
CA GLY A 71 -10.26 -1.74 -1.76
C GLY A 71 -10.17 -0.89 -0.51
N PHE A 72 -9.82 -1.52 0.60
CA PHE A 72 -9.53 -0.85 1.86
C PHE A 72 -8.09 -0.33 1.85
N ILE A 73 -7.90 0.98 1.85
CA ILE A 73 -6.58 1.60 1.98
C ILE A 73 -6.15 1.45 3.45
N GLY A 74 -5.51 0.33 3.79
CA GLY A 74 -5.23 -0.08 5.18
C GLY A 74 -3.92 0.45 5.73
N LEU A 75 -2.86 0.45 4.92
CA LEU A 75 -1.59 1.07 5.27
C LEU A 75 -1.37 2.32 4.40
N LEU A 76 -1.09 3.43 5.05
CA LEU A 76 -0.93 4.73 4.42
C LEU A 76 0.55 5.02 4.14
N TYR A 77 0.83 6.04 3.36
CA TYR A 77 2.18 6.59 3.20
C TYR A 77 2.72 7.09 4.55
N ALA A 78 3.97 6.82 4.83
CA ALA A 78 4.65 7.11 6.10
C ALA A 78 4.12 6.33 7.33
N ASP A 79 3.30 5.29 7.15
CA ASP A 79 2.76 4.48 8.24
C ASP A 79 3.87 3.64 8.90
N PRO A 80 4.09 3.76 10.22
CA PRO A 80 5.08 2.95 10.93
C PRO A 80 4.56 1.57 11.38
N ARG A 81 3.29 1.22 11.07
CA ARG A 81 2.63 -0.03 11.49
C ARG A 81 2.92 -1.21 10.57
N GLY A 82 2.47 -2.39 10.97
CA GLY A 82 2.66 -3.63 10.22
C GLY A 82 4.13 -4.07 10.22
N PRO A 83 4.74 -4.32 9.04
CA PRO A 83 6.15 -4.68 8.93
C PRO A 83 7.10 -3.47 9.01
N TYR A 84 6.57 -2.25 9.08
CA TYR A 84 7.28 -0.98 9.05
C TYR A 84 7.66 -0.48 10.45
N SER A 85 8.31 0.65 10.54
CA SER A 85 8.72 1.31 11.80
C SER A 85 8.91 2.81 11.58
N GLU A 86 9.00 3.60 12.65
CA GLU A 86 9.31 5.05 12.56
C GLU A 86 10.63 5.36 11.82
N ARG A 87 11.59 4.42 11.80
CA ARG A 87 12.87 4.58 11.09
C ARG A 87 12.82 4.14 9.63
N ASN A 88 11.88 3.30 9.30
CA ASN A 88 11.63 2.82 7.95
C ASN A 88 10.12 2.69 7.78
N PRO A 89 9.41 3.83 7.58
CA PRO A 89 7.97 3.84 7.42
C PRO A 89 7.56 3.35 6.03
N HIS A 90 6.28 3.13 5.84
CA HIS A 90 5.70 2.66 4.59
C HIS A 90 5.94 3.65 3.44
N GLN A 91 6.40 3.15 2.31
CA GLN A 91 6.86 3.95 1.16
C GLN A 91 5.75 4.30 0.16
N GLY A 92 4.56 3.75 0.35
CA GLY A 92 3.41 3.91 -0.53
C GLY A 92 2.10 3.76 0.22
N ILE A 93 1.10 3.24 -0.45
CA ILE A 93 -0.18 2.82 0.14
C ILE A 93 -0.45 1.36 -0.17
N ASP A 94 -1.05 0.64 0.79
CA ASP A 94 -1.55 -0.72 0.57
C ASP A 94 -3.08 -0.71 0.49
N ILE A 95 -3.59 -1.15 -0.66
CA ILE A 95 -5.01 -1.24 -0.97
C ILE A 95 -5.42 -2.71 -0.89
N PHE A 96 -6.05 -3.10 0.22
CA PHE A 96 -6.45 -4.48 0.49
C PHE A 96 -7.74 -4.84 -0.20
N SER A 97 -7.74 -5.96 -0.92
CA SER A 97 -8.91 -6.52 -1.58
C SER A 97 -9.65 -7.50 -0.64
N ASP A 98 -10.99 -7.47 -0.66
CA ASP A 98 -11.82 -8.53 -0.03
C ASP A 98 -12.17 -9.63 -1.02
N THR A 99 -11.23 -9.97 -1.90
CA THR A 99 -11.37 -10.97 -2.94
C THR A 99 -10.19 -11.95 -2.90
N ASP A 100 -10.36 -13.08 -3.56
CA ASP A 100 -9.25 -14.00 -3.80
C ASP A 100 -8.19 -13.34 -4.71
N PRO A 101 -6.91 -13.81 -4.67
CA PRO A 101 -5.89 -13.39 -5.61
C PRO A 101 -6.34 -13.55 -7.07
N GLY A 102 -6.00 -12.58 -7.91
CA GLY A 102 -6.34 -12.57 -9.33
C GLY A 102 -7.75 -12.06 -9.67
N VAL A 103 -8.45 -11.41 -8.73
CA VAL A 103 -9.84 -10.95 -8.94
C VAL A 103 -9.98 -9.44 -9.00
N THR A 104 -9.42 -8.70 -8.04
CA THR A 104 -9.53 -7.23 -8.02
C THR A 104 -8.57 -6.62 -9.03
N ALA A 105 -9.12 -5.87 -9.97
CA ALA A 105 -8.37 -5.25 -11.06
C ALA A 105 -7.48 -4.10 -10.58
N VAL A 106 -6.33 -3.97 -11.23
CA VAL A 106 -5.35 -2.89 -11.02
C VAL A 106 -5.19 -2.12 -12.33
N TYR A 107 -5.31 -0.80 -12.24
CA TYR A 107 -5.29 0.10 -13.38
C TYR A 107 -4.14 1.10 -13.30
N ALA A 108 -3.71 1.60 -14.47
CA ALA A 108 -2.76 2.70 -14.55
C ALA A 108 -3.36 3.96 -13.90
N ALA A 109 -2.68 4.50 -12.88
CA ALA A 109 -3.16 5.67 -12.15
C ALA A 109 -3.07 6.98 -12.97
N TYR A 110 -2.27 7.01 -14.02
CA TYR A 110 -2.04 8.14 -14.91
C TYR A 110 -1.54 7.66 -16.28
N ASP A 111 -1.41 8.56 -17.25
CA ASP A 111 -0.77 8.26 -18.55
C ASP A 111 0.73 8.03 -18.37
N GLY A 112 1.31 7.08 -19.10
CA GLY A 112 2.75 6.84 -19.00
C GLY A 112 3.22 5.57 -19.72
N TYR A 113 4.40 5.11 -19.39
CA TYR A 113 5.08 4.03 -20.09
C TYR A 113 5.43 2.89 -19.15
N ILE A 114 4.83 1.72 -19.37
CA ILE A 114 5.04 0.52 -18.55
C ILE A 114 6.37 -0.14 -18.89
N THR A 115 7.10 -0.49 -17.82
CA THR A 115 8.24 -1.38 -17.84
C THR A 115 7.97 -2.55 -16.89
N ARG A 116 8.24 -3.78 -17.35
CA ARG A 116 8.29 -4.99 -16.53
C ARG A 116 9.65 -5.63 -16.69
N GLU A 117 10.47 -5.61 -15.64
CA GLU A 117 11.76 -6.26 -15.66
C GLU A 117 11.61 -7.77 -15.90
N SER A 118 12.51 -8.39 -16.66
CA SER A 118 12.42 -9.81 -17.04
C SER A 118 12.41 -10.77 -15.84
N GLY A 119 12.91 -10.34 -14.68
CA GLY A 119 12.89 -11.10 -13.43
C GLY A 119 11.69 -10.81 -12.52
N TRP A 120 10.85 -9.83 -12.86
CA TRP A 120 9.71 -9.43 -12.03
C TRP A 120 8.48 -10.30 -12.29
N ARG A 121 8.03 -10.95 -11.22
CA ARG A 121 6.85 -11.83 -11.26
C ARG A 121 5.56 -11.12 -10.94
N SER A 122 5.61 -10.15 -10.01
CA SER A 122 4.41 -9.51 -9.45
C SER A 122 4.40 -8.01 -9.58
N THR A 123 5.26 -7.44 -10.41
CA THR A 123 5.54 -6.00 -10.41
C THR A 123 5.61 -5.44 -11.81
N VAL A 124 5.02 -4.28 -11.99
CA VAL A 124 5.28 -3.37 -13.11
C VAL A 124 5.61 -1.99 -12.56
N ILE A 125 6.39 -1.22 -13.32
CA ILE A 125 6.65 0.19 -13.02
C ILE A 125 6.28 1.04 -14.24
N GLN A 126 5.66 2.16 -14.00
CA GLN A 126 5.20 3.09 -15.02
C GLN A 126 5.99 4.39 -14.94
N ARG A 127 6.67 4.75 -16.00
CA ARG A 127 7.32 6.05 -16.14
C ARG A 127 6.31 7.11 -16.54
N VAL A 128 6.25 8.19 -15.77
CA VAL A 128 5.51 9.43 -16.07
C VAL A 128 6.56 10.48 -16.46
N PRO A 129 6.69 10.82 -17.75
CA PRO A 129 7.78 11.65 -18.25
C PRO A 129 7.80 13.08 -17.70
N GLU A 130 6.62 13.56 -17.28
CA GLU A 130 6.46 14.90 -16.69
C GLU A 130 5.51 14.76 -15.49
N ASP A 131 6.03 15.06 -14.30
CA ASP A 131 5.26 15.06 -13.06
C ASP A 131 4.17 16.13 -13.15
N PRO A 132 2.87 15.76 -13.08
CA PRO A 132 1.77 16.71 -13.21
C PRO A 132 1.72 17.76 -12.09
N LEU A 133 2.40 17.54 -10.96
CA LEU A 133 2.49 18.47 -9.85
C LEU A 133 3.79 19.27 -9.82
N ASN A 134 4.86 18.77 -10.47
CA ASN A 134 6.17 19.39 -10.53
C ASN A 134 6.71 19.38 -11.97
N PRO A 135 6.23 20.28 -12.83
CA PRO A 135 6.65 20.32 -14.25
C PRO A 135 8.16 20.39 -14.42
N GLY A 136 8.68 19.59 -15.33
CA GLY A 136 10.12 19.43 -15.59
C GLY A 136 10.80 18.30 -14.79
N GLU A 137 10.06 17.64 -13.90
CA GLU A 137 10.50 16.45 -13.18
C GLU A 137 9.86 15.20 -13.78
N GLN A 138 10.56 14.06 -13.72
CA GLN A 138 10.04 12.74 -14.06
C GLN A 138 9.78 11.93 -12.78
N ILE A 139 8.70 11.15 -12.78
CA ILE A 139 8.37 10.24 -11.68
C ILE A 139 8.04 8.85 -12.20
N TRP A 140 7.98 7.89 -11.29
CA TRP A 140 7.70 6.49 -11.57
C TRP A 140 6.60 5.98 -10.64
N LEU A 141 5.61 5.28 -11.19
CA LEU A 141 4.53 4.66 -10.43
C LEU A 141 4.81 3.17 -10.32
N TYR A 142 4.91 2.66 -9.10
CA TYR A 142 5.28 1.28 -8.81
C TYR A 142 4.04 0.52 -8.34
N TYR A 143 3.75 -0.60 -9.00
CA TYR A 143 2.61 -1.47 -8.73
C TYR A 143 3.14 -2.86 -8.43
N THR A 144 2.89 -3.40 -7.24
CA THR A 144 3.38 -4.74 -6.88
C THR A 144 2.36 -5.57 -6.11
N HIS A 145 2.69 -6.83 -5.89
CA HIS A 145 1.84 -7.94 -5.43
C HIS A 145 0.83 -8.44 -6.48
N LEU A 146 1.13 -8.28 -7.77
CA LEU A 146 0.30 -8.76 -8.90
C LEU A 146 0.61 -10.22 -9.26
N ALA A 147 0.66 -11.11 -8.28
CA ALA A 147 0.88 -12.55 -8.48
C ALA A 147 0.32 -13.35 -7.30
N ASP A 148 0.09 -14.65 -7.51
CA ASP A 148 -0.23 -15.58 -6.44
C ASP A 148 1.01 -15.91 -5.58
N ARG A 149 0.78 -16.62 -4.49
CA ARG A 149 1.83 -17.02 -3.54
C ARG A 149 2.97 -17.83 -4.16
N GLU A 150 2.69 -18.57 -5.22
CA GLU A 150 3.65 -19.36 -5.97
C GLU A 150 4.44 -18.52 -6.98
N GLY A 151 4.01 -17.28 -7.22
CA GLY A 151 4.62 -16.34 -8.15
C GLY A 151 4.15 -16.53 -9.59
N ASN A 152 2.96 -17.12 -9.79
CA ASN A 152 2.24 -17.05 -11.05
C ASN A 152 1.63 -15.66 -11.15
N ASP A 153 2.02 -14.89 -12.15
CA ASP A 153 1.61 -13.50 -12.25
C ASP A 153 0.16 -13.35 -12.74
N PHE A 154 -0.44 -12.22 -12.34
CA PHE A 154 -1.75 -11.73 -12.76
C PHE A 154 -1.64 -10.45 -13.57
N ILE A 155 -0.45 -10.17 -14.12
CA ILE A 155 -0.19 -9.03 -14.99
C ILE A 155 -0.75 -9.35 -16.37
N GLU A 156 -1.40 -8.37 -17.00
CA GLU A 156 -1.98 -8.55 -18.34
C GLU A 156 -0.96 -9.03 -19.36
N ASP A 157 -1.40 -9.91 -20.28
CA ASP A 157 -0.57 -10.49 -21.34
C ASP A 157 0.07 -9.43 -22.27
N ALA A 158 -0.48 -8.22 -22.29
CA ALA A 158 0.10 -7.08 -23.00
C ALA A 158 1.47 -6.65 -22.44
N PHE A 159 1.79 -7.02 -21.19
CA PHE A 159 3.02 -6.64 -20.48
C PHE A 159 3.85 -7.87 -20.07
N PRO A 160 4.35 -8.67 -21.04
CA PRO A 160 5.17 -9.85 -20.72
C PRO A 160 6.48 -9.44 -20.04
N PRO A 161 7.16 -10.37 -19.32
CA PRO A 161 8.49 -10.11 -18.76
C PRO A 161 9.45 -9.55 -19.81
N GLY A 162 10.10 -8.43 -19.49
CA GLY A 162 11.00 -7.73 -20.43
C GLY A 162 10.32 -6.59 -21.20
N THR A 163 9.04 -6.31 -20.99
CA THR A 163 8.36 -5.13 -21.54
C THR A 163 9.11 -3.86 -21.18
N ARG A 164 9.31 -2.98 -22.17
CA ARG A 164 9.98 -1.68 -22.00
C ARG A 164 9.18 -0.58 -22.68
N GLU A 165 8.96 0.53 -21.95
CA GLU A 165 8.39 1.76 -22.51
C GLU A 165 7.10 1.54 -23.32
N PHE A 166 6.20 0.69 -22.83
CA PHE A 166 4.90 0.47 -23.46
C PHE A 166 3.91 1.54 -22.95
N PHE A 167 3.46 2.41 -23.84
CA PHE A 167 2.54 3.50 -23.50
C PHE A 167 1.18 2.94 -23.06
N VAL A 168 0.65 3.50 -21.98
CA VAL A 168 -0.70 3.25 -21.48
C VAL A 168 -1.37 4.58 -21.10
N GLU A 169 -2.67 4.65 -21.32
CA GLU A 169 -3.52 5.74 -20.85
C GLU A 169 -3.97 5.45 -19.41
N GLN A 170 -4.30 6.50 -18.67
CA GLN A 170 -4.93 6.39 -17.36
C GLN A 170 -6.15 5.47 -17.42
N GLY A 171 -6.30 4.58 -16.45
CA GLY A 171 -7.38 3.59 -16.42
C GLY A 171 -7.14 2.34 -17.27
N THR A 172 -5.98 2.21 -17.95
CA THR A 172 -5.61 0.94 -18.62
C THR A 172 -5.45 -0.17 -17.59
N LEU A 173 -6.05 -1.34 -17.83
CA LEU A 173 -5.89 -2.53 -16.98
C LEU A 173 -4.44 -3.02 -17.04
N LEU A 174 -3.80 -3.12 -15.88
CA LEU A 174 -2.41 -3.60 -15.74
C LEU A 174 -2.35 -5.05 -15.28
N GLY A 175 -3.37 -5.52 -14.56
CA GLY A 175 -3.45 -6.86 -13.98
C GLY A 175 -4.40 -6.91 -12.80
N TYR A 176 -4.14 -7.82 -11.87
CA TYR A 176 -5.01 -8.06 -10.71
C TYR A 176 -4.18 -8.23 -9.44
N THR A 177 -4.78 -7.87 -8.29
CA THR A 177 -4.14 -7.98 -6.97
C THR A 177 -3.86 -9.43 -6.59
N GLY A 178 -2.77 -9.66 -5.89
CA GLY A 178 -2.37 -10.98 -5.42
C GLY A 178 -1.80 -10.96 -4.00
N ASP A 179 -1.18 -12.06 -3.60
CA ASP A 179 -0.61 -12.28 -2.27
C ASP A 179 0.88 -12.72 -2.32
N TYR A 180 1.56 -12.47 -3.44
CA TYR A 180 2.97 -12.76 -3.61
C TYR A 180 3.85 -11.84 -2.77
N ASN A 181 4.68 -12.43 -1.91
CA ASN A 181 5.64 -11.72 -1.07
C ASN A 181 7.08 -12.19 -1.33
N GLY A 182 7.46 -12.30 -2.59
CA GLY A 182 8.76 -12.84 -2.99
C GLY A 182 8.98 -14.25 -2.45
N ASN A 183 10.19 -14.53 -2.01
CA ASN A 183 10.53 -15.83 -1.39
C ASN A 183 10.30 -15.84 0.14
N SER A 184 9.57 -14.86 0.68
CA SER A 184 9.27 -14.79 2.11
C SER A 184 8.30 -15.90 2.51
N PRO A 185 8.55 -16.63 3.62
CA PRO A 185 7.57 -17.57 4.15
C PRO A 185 6.36 -16.88 4.80
N ARG A 186 6.38 -15.55 4.92
CA ARG A 186 5.27 -14.76 5.46
C ARG A 186 4.21 -14.59 4.38
N THR A 187 2.98 -14.95 4.69
CA THR A 187 1.84 -14.61 3.86
C THR A 187 1.50 -13.14 4.04
N VAL A 188 1.21 -12.47 2.94
CA VAL A 188 0.54 -11.17 2.92
C VAL A 188 -0.92 -11.40 2.49
N TRP A 189 -1.78 -10.46 2.81
CA TRP A 189 -3.14 -10.50 2.30
C TRP A 189 -3.17 -10.00 0.87
N THR A 190 -4.20 -10.38 0.13
CA THR A 190 -4.42 -9.90 -1.23
C THR A 190 -4.55 -8.38 -1.20
N HIS A 191 -3.61 -7.69 -1.85
CA HIS A 191 -3.58 -6.23 -1.92
C HIS A 191 -2.75 -5.74 -3.10
N LEU A 192 -2.92 -4.49 -3.44
CA LEU A 192 -1.98 -3.72 -4.24
C LEU A 192 -1.11 -2.88 -3.30
N HIS A 193 0.20 -2.97 -3.42
CA HIS A 193 1.11 -1.92 -2.95
C HIS A 193 1.37 -0.96 -4.10
N PHE A 194 1.07 0.31 -3.88
CA PHE A 194 1.26 1.40 -4.83
C PHE A 194 2.13 2.49 -4.24
N SER A 195 3.20 2.88 -4.95
CA SER A 195 4.07 3.98 -4.55
C SER A 195 4.48 4.86 -5.73
N ILE A 196 4.83 6.11 -5.43
CA ILE A 196 5.38 7.07 -6.39
C ILE A 196 6.88 7.20 -6.10
N VAL A 197 7.70 6.83 -7.05
CA VAL A 197 9.17 6.74 -6.91
C VAL A 197 9.83 7.88 -7.68
N LYS A 198 10.84 8.48 -7.07
CA LYS A 198 11.62 9.55 -7.68
C LYS A 198 12.52 9.02 -8.81
N ASP A 199 12.73 9.84 -9.82
CA ASP A 199 13.74 9.61 -10.84
C ASP A 199 15.16 9.65 -10.23
N ASP A 200 16.09 8.88 -10.79
CA ASP A 200 17.46 8.81 -10.33
C ASP A 200 18.35 9.92 -10.93
N GLY A 201 17.80 10.73 -11.83
CA GLY A 201 18.49 11.79 -12.55
C GLY A 201 19.18 11.31 -13.85
N SER A 202 19.05 10.02 -14.18
CA SER A 202 19.57 9.45 -15.44
C SER A 202 18.46 8.84 -16.31
N GLY A 203 17.18 9.03 -15.91
CA GLY A 203 16.01 8.49 -16.58
C GLY A 203 15.63 7.10 -16.10
N GLY A 204 16.15 6.67 -14.94
CA GLY A 204 15.79 5.46 -14.21
C GLY A 204 15.04 5.77 -12.92
N TYR A 205 14.52 4.76 -12.27
CA TYR A 205 13.86 4.88 -10.98
C TYR A 205 14.81 4.56 -9.82
N ARG A 206 14.61 5.26 -8.69
CA ARG A 206 15.35 4.98 -7.45
C ARG A 206 14.83 3.70 -6.80
N ASN A 207 15.59 3.22 -5.79
CA ASN A 207 15.18 2.08 -4.98
C ASN A 207 13.94 2.43 -4.15
N GLU A 208 12.81 1.83 -4.48
CA GLU A 208 11.50 2.04 -3.83
C GLU A 208 11.53 1.67 -2.34
N LEU A 209 12.33 0.69 -1.93
CA LEU A 209 12.41 0.24 -0.53
C LEU A 209 13.02 1.28 0.43
N GLU A 210 13.53 2.38 -0.09
CA GLU A 210 14.07 3.50 0.68
C GLU A 210 13.04 4.64 0.73
N PHE A 211 12.45 4.90 1.89
CA PHE A 211 11.41 5.91 2.07
C PHE A 211 11.76 7.28 1.48
N GLY A 212 13.01 7.72 1.60
CA GLY A 212 13.47 8.99 1.02
C GLY A 212 13.45 9.07 -0.51
N ASN A 213 13.29 7.93 -1.20
CA ASN A 213 13.20 7.83 -2.65
C ASN A 213 11.75 7.85 -3.16
N THR A 214 10.76 7.93 -2.29
CA THR A 214 9.34 7.97 -2.66
C THR A 214 8.72 9.33 -2.39
N LEU A 215 7.55 9.57 -2.95
CA LEU A 215 6.74 10.77 -2.80
C LEU A 215 5.41 10.41 -2.16
N ASP A 216 4.86 11.35 -1.38
CA ASP A 216 3.53 11.24 -0.80
C ASP A 216 2.47 11.17 -1.91
N PRO A 217 1.65 10.12 -1.98
CA PRO A 217 0.60 10.00 -2.98
C PRO A 217 -0.60 10.93 -2.74
N SER A 218 -0.74 11.52 -1.54
CA SER A 218 -1.91 12.33 -1.17
C SER A 218 -2.24 13.42 -2.18
N PRO A 219 -1.30 14.32 -2.57
CA PRO A 219 -1.62 15.38 -3.51
C PRO A 219 -1.92 14.87 -4.93
N TYR A 220 -1.36 13.72 -5.32
CA TYR A 220 -1.59 13.12 -6.63
C TYR A 220 -2.98 12.48 -6.74
N LEU A 221 -3.43 11.82 -5.68
CA LEU A 221 -4.74 11.17 -5.61
C LEU A 221 -5.85 12.13 -5.15
N GLY A 222 -5.48 13.29 -4.56
CA GLY A 222 -6.44 14.21 -3.93
C GLY A 222 -7.12 13.58 -2.70
N MET A 223 -6.44 12.66 -2.02
CA MET A 223 -6.92 11.92 -0.86
C MET A 223 -5.96 12.07 0.31
N GLU A 224 -6.47 12.03 1.54
CA GLU A 224 -5.66 12.04 2.76
C GLU A 224 -5.09 10.63 3.03
N VAL A 225 -4.04 10.25 2.27
CA VAL A 225 -3.38 8.93 2.39
C VAL A 225 -2.00 9.00 3.05
N HIS A 226 -1.65 10.11 3.67
CA HIS A 226 -0.50 10.23 4.56
C HIS A 226 -0.89 9.80 5.98
N TYR A 227 -0.05 9.02 6.65
CA TYR A 227 -0.31 8.59 8.01
C TYR A 227 -0.17 9.74 9.01
N GLU A 228 -1.26 9.99 9.73
CA GLU A 228 -1.31 10.91 10.86
C GLU A 228 -1.73 10.13 12.11
N PRO A 229 -1.00 10.22 13.25
CA PRO A 229 -1.31 9.45 14.46
C PRO A 229 -2.72 9.67 15.01
N ALA A 230 -3.32 10.83 14.77
CA ALA A 230 -4.68 11.19 15.15
C ALA A 230 -5.66 11.18 13.95
N GLY A 231 -5.23 10.62 12.80
CA GLY A 231 -5.92 10.74 11.54
C GLY A 231 -7.33 10.15 11.50
N GLY A 232 -8.10 10.64 10.54
CA GLY A 232 -9.50 10.31 10.32
C GLY A 232 -9.78 8.83 10.05
N GLU A 233 -11.04 8.44 10.09
CA GLU A 233 -11.46 7.05 9.98
C GLU A 233 -11.63 6.59 8.52
N ILE A 234 -11.99 7.47 7.60
CA ILE A 234 -12.30 7.12 6.20
C ILE A 234 -11.31 7.81 5.26
N VAL A 235 -10.88 7.10 4.22
CA VAL A 235 -10.10 7.66 3.13
C VAL A 235 -11.02 7.94 1.95
N GLY A 236 -11.06 9.17 1.52
CA GLY A 236 -11.85 9.65 0.40
C GLY A 236 -11.24 10.92 -0.19
N CYS A 237 -11.91 11.54 -1.16
CA CYS A 237 -11.45 12.79 -1.73
C CYS A 237 -11.37 13.90 -0.68
N ALA A 238 -10.29 14.65 -0.69
CA ALA A 238 -10.11 15.83 0.16
C ALA A 238 -11.26 16.84 -0.10
N GLY A 239 -11.92 17.26 0.98
CA GLY A 239 -13.07 18.19 0.89
C GLY A 239 -14.45 17.51 0.90
N GLU A 240 -14.59 16.23 0.59
CA GLU A 240 -15.88 15.52 0.74
C GLU A 240 -16.16 15.14 2.21
N LEU A 241 -15.10 14.88 2.98
CA LEU A 241 -15.18 14.50 4.40
C LEU A 241 -15.69 15.63 5.33
N GLY A 242 -15.83 16.86 4.83
CA GLY A 242 -16.37 18.00 5.58
C GLY A 242 -17.84 18.29 5.35
N ALA A 243 -18.50 17.63 4.40
CA ALA A 243 -19.88 17.93 4.01
C ALA A 243 -20.95 17.16 4.78
N GLU A 244 -20.62 16.06 5.44
CA GLU A 244 -21.58 15.21 6.14
C GLU A 244 -21.88 15.59 7.60
N THR A 245 -21.30 16.67 8.13
CA THR A 245 -21.50 17.06 9.53
C THR A 245 -22.41 18.28 9.74
N THR A 246 -23.21 18.67 8.75
CA THR A 246 -24.15 19.80 8.87
C THR A 246 -25.56 19.44 8.40
N GLU A 247 -26.16 18.39 8.95
CA GLU A 247 -27.62 18.22 9.00
C GLU A 247 -28.07 17.82 10.40
#